data_9d5601cafdee2737b5e77002990aecdc
#
_entry.id   9d5601cafdee2737b5e77002990aecdc
#
_cell.length_a   1.000
_cell.length_b   1.000
_cell.length_c   1.000
_cell.angle_alpha   90.00
_cell.angle_beta   90.00
_cell.angle_gamma   90.00
#
_symmetry.space_group_name_H-M   'P 1'
#
loop_
_entity.id
_entity.type
_entity.pdbx_description
1 polymer ?
#
loop_
_entity_poly.entity_id
_entity_poly.type
_entity_poly.pdbx_seq_one_letter_code
_entity_poly.pdbx_strand_id
1 'polypeptide(L)'
;MVGFYARFIPAYGSVVAPLHELRKKGVSFCWRETHQAAFNSFKRALCEAPVLQIPNYEKDFVLATDGSDVAVSSVLHQDPNGALTPITYHSRVLTPAERKYSTYEKECLAVLFGCEKCRSYLEHKDFLLHCDNLALCWLLRKVKDVGRLGRWILRLAPFKFKVQHTRGRDNVVADAL
;
A
#
# COMPACT_ATOMS: atom_id res chain seq x y z
N MET A 1 -8.96 -15.56 -10.69
CA MET A 1 -8.97 -16.23 -9.37
C MET A 1 -7.92 -15.64 -8.42
N VAL A 2 -6.69 -15.42 -8.86
CA VAL A 2 -5.57 -14.90 -8.05
C VAL A 2 -5.85 -13.55 -7.38
N GLY A 3 -6.48 -12.61 -8.08
CA GLY A 3 -6.82 -11.28 -7.53
C GLY A 3 -7.80 -11.30 -6.35
N PHE A 4 -8.57 -12.36 -6.18
CA PHE A 4 -9.47 -12.51 -5.03
C PHE A 4 -8.70 -12.60 -3.70
N TYR A 5 -7.52 -13.23 -3.73
CA TYR A 5 -6.67 -13.41 -2.55
C TYR A 5 -5.66 -12.29 -2.35
N ALA A 6 -5.66 -11.25 -3.20
CA ALA A 6 -4.69 -10.15 -3.12
C ALA A 6 -4.62 -9.49 -1.73
N ARG A 7 -5.77 -9.38 -1.05
CA ARG A 7 -5.87 -8.79 0.30
C ARG A 7 -5.21 -9.59 1.42
N PHE A 8 -4.86 -10.86 1.16
CA PHE A 8 -4.18 -11.74 2.12
C PHE A 8 -2.67 -11.80 1.89
N ILE A 9 -2.18 -11.17 0.84
CA ILE A 9 -0.79 -11.30 0.40
C ILE A 9 -0.11 -9.93 0.52
N PRO A 10 0.88 -9.80 1.42
CA PRO A 10 1.74 -8.62 1.48
C PRO A 10 2.39 -8.37 0.11
N ALA A 11 2.57 -7.12 -0.27
CA ALA A 11 3.20 -6.70 -1.52
C ALA A 11 2.68 -7.41 -2.79
N TYR A 12 1.42 -7.85 -2.82
CA TYR A 12 0.83 -8.56 -3.95
C TYR A 12 1.17 -7.91 -5.29
N GLY A 13 1.11 -6.57 -5.39
CA GLY A 13 1.43 -5.83 -6.62
C GLY A 13 2.85 -6.09 -7.11
N SER A 14 3.84 -6.06 -6.22
CA SER A 14 5.24 -6.33 -6.54
C SER A 14 5.48 -7.79 -6.92
N VAL A 15 4.90 -8.72 -6.16
CA VAL A 15 5.02 -10.17 -6.41
C VAL A 15 4.46 -10.55 -7.78
N VAL A 16 3.33 -9.99 -8.20
CA VAL A 16 2.70 -10.33 -9.48
C VAL A 16 3.12 -9.46 -10.65
N ALA A 17 3.91 -8.40 -10.42
CA ALA A 17 4.34 -7.49 -11.49
C ALA A 17 4.94 -8.21 -12.71
N PRO A 18 5.88 -9.18 -12.58
CA PRO A 18 6.42 -9.92 -13.72
C PRO A 18 5.34 -10.68 -14.49
N LEU A 19 4.36 -11.27 -13.79
CA LEU A 19 3.28 -12.02 -14.42
C LEU A 19 2.29 -11.08 -15.16
N HIS A 20 2.09 -9.87 -14.68
CA HIS A 20 1.28 -8.86 -15.35
C HIS A 20 1.91 -8.39 -16.66
N GLU A 21 3.25 -8.34 -16.74
CA GLU A 21 3.95 -7.97 -17.98
C GLU A 21 3.61 -8.93 -19.12
N LEU A 22 3.49 -10.24 -18.85
CA LEU A 22 3.11 -11.26 -19.84
C LEU A 22 1.70 -11.06 -20.43
N ARG A 23 0.84 -10.29 -19.74
CA ARG A 23 -0.55 -10.03 -20.15
C ARG A 23 -0.71 -8.74 -20.95
N LYS A 24 0.34 -7.95 -21.13
CA LYS A 24 0.28 -6.72 -21.90
C LYS A 24 0.00 -7.02 -23.38
N LYS A 25 -0.84 -6.19 -23.99
CA LYS A 25 -1.12 -6.29 -25.42
C LYS A 25 0.16 -6.09 -26.24
N GLY A 26 0.43 -6.98 -27.17
CA GLY A 26 1.62 -6.94 -28.03
C GLY A 26 2.87 -7.57 -27.43
N VAL A 27 2.81 -8.11 -26.21
CA VAL A 27 3.92 -8.87 -25.61
C VAL A 27 3.75 -10.35 -25.96
N SER A 28 4.76 -10.95 -26.57
CA SER A 28 4.80 -12.40 -26.79
C SER A 28 4.92 -13.13 -25.46
N PHE A 29 4.09 -14.14 -25.24
CA PHE A 29 4.15 -14.95 -24.02
C PHE A 29 5.46 -15.75 -23.99
N CYS A 30 6.40 -15.34 -23.14
CA CYS A 30 7.67 -16.02 -22.92
C CYS A 30 7.86 -16.25 -21.43
N TRP A 31 7.67 -17.48 -20.97
CA TRP A 31 7.86 -17.84 -19.56
C TRP A 31 9.35 -18.00 -19.26
N ARG A 32 9.86 -17.20 -18.30
CA ARG A 32 11.27 -17.16 -17.88
C ARG A 32 11.38 -17.48 -16.39
N GLU A 33 12.60 -17.63 -15.90
CA GLU A 33 12.88 -17.89 -14.48
C GLU A 33 12.26 -16.80 -13.55
N THR A 34 12.29 -15.55 -13.97
CA THR A 34 11.67 -14.43 -13.22
C THR A 34 10.16 -14.64 -13.03
N HIS A 35 9.47 -15.17 -14.04
CA HIS A 35 8.03 -15.47 -13.96
C HIS A 35 7.78 -16.71 -13.09
N GLN A 36 8.66 -17.71 -13.17
CA GLN A 36 8.59 -18.90 -12.34
C GLN A 36 8.85 -18.54 -10.86
N ALA A 37 9.82 -17.68 -10.58
CA ALA A 37 10.12 -17.20 -9.23
C ALA A 37 8.92 -16.43 -8.64
N ALA A 38 8.33 -15.51 -9.42
CA ALA A 38 7.13 -14.76 -9.03
C ALA A 38 5.95 -15.70 -8.74
N PHE A 39 5.74 -16.71 -9.58
CA PHE A 39 4.68 -17.71 -9.38
C PHE A 39 4.90 -18.55 -8.12
N ASN A 40 6.14 -18.99 -7.87
CA ASN A 40 6.47 -19.76 -6.67
C ASN A 40 6.33 -18.90 -5.39
N SER A 41 6.77 -17.64 -5.42
CA SER A 41 6.58 -16.69 -4.31
C SER A 41 5.11 -16.47 -4.01
N PHE A 42 4.29 -16.35 -5.05
CA PHE A 42 2.84 -16.24 -4.92
C PHE A 42 2.22 -17.48 -4.26
N LYS A 43 2.61 -18.68 -4.71
CA LYS A 43 2.12 -19.96 -4.12
C LYS A 43 2.49 -20.05 -2.65
N ARG A 44 3.74 -19.71 -2.29
CA ARG A 44 4.22 -19.71 -0.91
C ARG A 44 3.42 -18.71 -0.05
N ALA A 45 3.25 -17.48 -0.54
CA ALA A 45 2.48 -16.45 0.16
C ALA A 45 1.03 -16.87 0.44
N LEU A 46 0.39 -17.63 -0.47
CA LEU A 46 -0.94 -18.18 -0.23
C LEU A 46 -0.97 -19.27 0.86
N CYS A 47 0.09 -20.09 0.94
CA CYS A 47 0.19 -21.13 1.95
C CYS A 47 0.54 -20.60 3.35
N GLU A 48 1.29 -19.49 3.40
CA GLU A 48 1.80 -18.85 4.61
C GLU A 48 0.99 -17.60 5.00
N ALA A 49 -0.12 -17.33 4.29
CA ALA A 49 -0.91 -16.11 4.51
C ALA A 49 -1.32 -15.97 5.97
N PRO A 50 -1.07 -14.80 6.60
CA PRO A 50 -1.49 -14.56 7.97
C PRO A 50 -3.02 -14.60 8.07
N VAL A 51 -3.52 -15.08 9.21
CA VAL A 51 -4.95 -14.98 9.51
C VAL A 51 -5.29 -13.50 9.68
N LEU A 52 -6.15 -12.97 8.82
CA LEU A 52 -6.62 -11.61 8.94
C LEU A 52 -7.55 -11.49 10.14
N GLN A 53 -7.38 -10.41 10.89
CA GLN A 53 -8.25 -10.11 12.02
C GLN A 53 -9.58 -9.51 11.55
N ILE A 54 -10.68 -9.89 12.21
CA ILE A 54 -11.95 -9.19 12.08
C ILE A 54 -11.81 -7.82 12.76
N PRO A 55 -12.14 -6.69 12.10
CA PRO A 55 -11.98 -5.37 12.67
C PRO A 55 -12.88 -5.17 13.90
N ASN A 56 -12.32 -4.59 14.96
CA ASN A 56 -13.04 -4.11 16.11
C ASN A 56 -13.12 -2.58 16.06
N TYR A 57 -14.31 -2.03 15.82
CA TYR A 57 -14.48 -0.58 15.69
C TYR A 57 -14.35 0.21 17.00
N GLU A 58 -14.23 -0.45 18.15
CA GLU A 58 -13.92 0.21 19.43
C GLU A 58 -12.42 0.50 19.59
N LYS A 59 -11.56 -0.13 18.78
CA LYS A 59 -10.11 0.04 18.82
C LYS A 59 -9.60 0.95 17.73
N ASP A 60 -8.43 1.53 17.95
CA ASP A 60 -7.76 2.38 16.97
C ASP A 60 -7.24 1.56 15.79
N PHE A 61 -7.30 2.18 14.63
CA PHE A 61 -6.71 1.65 13.41
C PHE A 61 -5.30 2.22 13.20
N VAL A 62 -4.45 1.42 12.62
CA VAL A 62 -3.11 1.81 12.18
C VAL A 62 -2.99 1.50 10.70
N LEU A 63 -2.80 2.52 9.87
CA LEU A 63 -2.56 2.38 8.44
C LEU A 63 -1.06 2.54 8.17
N ALA A 64 -0.39 1.48 7.72
CA ALA A 64 0.98 1.56 7.23
C ALA A 64 0.98 1.62 5.69
N THR A 65 1.81 2.49 5.13
CA THR A 65 1.89 2.70 3.66
C THR A 65 3.34 2.77 3.20
N ASP A 66 3.58 2.29 1.99
CA ASP A 66 4.89 2.31 1.34
C ASP A 66 4.76 2.52 -0.18
N GLY A 67 5.70 3.28 -0.74
CA GLY A 67 5.78 3.61 -2.16
C GLY A 67 7.12 3.27 -2.78
N SER A 68 7.19 2.18 -3.54
CA SER A 68 8.38 1.76 -4.28
C SER A 68 8.41 2.28 -5.72
N ASP A 69 9.49 1.97 -6.45
CA ASP A 69 9.59 2.27 -7.89
C ASP A 69 8.64 1.43 -8.76
N VAL A 70 8.10 0.36 -8.22
CA VAL A 70 7.28 -0.62 -8.95
C VAL A 70 5.82 -0.56 -8.54
N ALA A 71 5.55 -0.39 -7.24
CA ALA A 71 4.22 -0.53 -6.66
C ALA A 71 3.99 0.46 -5.52
N VAL A 72 2.72 0.66 -5.19
CA VAL A 72 2.28 1.24 -3.92
C VAL A 72 1.54 0.19 -3.12
N SER A 73 1.71 0.22 -1.81
CA SER A 73 1.13 -0.75 -0.89
C SER A 73 0.60 -0.10 0.38
N SER A 74 -0.30 -0.78 1.05
CA SER A 74 -0.80 -0.41 2.35
C SER A 74 -1.29 -1.62 3.14
N VAL A 75 -1.16 -1.54 4.45
CA VAL A 75 -1.69 -2.52 5.39
C VAL A 75 -2.50 -1.79 6.44
N LEU A 76 -3.72 -2.24 6.64
CA LEU A 76 -4.54 -1.80 7.76
C LEU A 76 -4.37 -2.79 8.91
N HIS A 77 -4.01 -2.28 10.07
CA HIS A 77 -3.79 -3.05 11.29
C HIS A 77 -4.68 -2.57 12.43
N GLN A 78 -4.80 -3.40 13.43
CA GLN A 78 -5.19 -3.02 14.79
C GLN A 78 -4.24 -3.66 15.79
N ASP A 79 -4.14 -3.04 16.96
CA ASP A 79 -3.38 -3.58 18.10
C ASP A 79 -4.35 -4.05 19.17
N PRO A 80 -4.77 -5.33 19.14
CA PRO A 80 -5.65 -5.86 20.17
C PRO A 80 -4.97 -6.12 21.50
N ASN A 81 -3.66 -6.48 21.49
CA ASN A 81 -2.95 -7.00 22.67
C ASN A 81 -1.46 -6.60 22.71
N GLY A 82 -1.08 -5.42 22.18
CA GLY A 82 0.32 -4.99 22.13
C GLY A 82 1.07 -5.48 20.87
N ALA A 83 0.38 -6.13 19.94
CA ALA A 83 0.95 -6.57 18.67
C ALA A 83 0.04 -6.18 17.51
N LEU A 84 0.61 -5.46 16.52
CA LEU A 84 -0.13 -5.07 15.32
C LEU A 84 -0.55 -6.31 14.53
N THR A 85 -1.87 -6.51 14.40
CA THR A 85 -2.45 -7.61 13.64
C THR A 85 -3.12 -7.08 12.37
N PRO A 86 -2.83 -7.65 11.19
CA PRO A 86 -3.35 -7.15 9.94
C PRO A 86 -4.85 -7.46 9.78
N ILE A 87 -5.60 -6.47 9.28
CA ILE A 87 -6.99 -6.58 8.86
C ILE A 87 -7.07 -6.81 7.36
N THR A 88 -6.27 -6.07 6.59
CA THR A 88 -6.27 -6.20 5.13
C THR A 88 -4.98 -5.64 4.54
N TYR A 89 -4.54 -6.25 3.45
CA TYR A 89 -3.46 -5.78 2.61
C TYR A 89 -4.00 -5.22 1.29
N HIS A 90 -3.42 -4.14 0.82
CA HIS A 90 -3.69 -3.60 -0.50
C HIS A 90 -2.39 -3.24 -1.20
N SER A 91 -2.24 -3.63 -2.44
CA SER A 91 -1.14 -3.15 -3.27
C SER A 91 -1.53 -3.13 -4.75
N ARG A 92 -0.85 -2.29 -5.51
CA ARG A 92 -0.95 -2.27 -6.97
C ARG A 92 0.35 -1.82 -7.61
N VAL A 93 0.58 -2.30 -8.80
CA VAL A 93 1.68 -1.83 -9.65
C VAL A 93 1.43 -0.38 -10.09
N LEU A 94 2.49 0.43 -10.13
CA LEU A 94 2.44 1.79 -10.66
C LEU A 94 2.19 1.79 -12.17
N THR A 95 1.36 2.72 -12.63
CA THR A 95 1.19 3.00 -14.06
C THR A 95 2.49 3.56 -14.65
N PRO A 96 2.69 3.53 -15.99
CA PRO A 96 3.87 4.12 -16.60
C PRO A 96 4.08 5.60 -16.28
N ALA A 97 3.00 6.35 -16.07
CA ALA A 97 3.05 7.75 -15.66
C ALA A 97 3.50 7.90 -14.20
N GLU A 98 2.97 7.08 -13.29
CA GLU A 98 3.30 7.10 -11.86
C GLU A 98 4.75 6.64 -11.58
N ARG A 99 5.30 5.76 -12.40
CA ARG A 99 6.72 5.35 -12.29
C ARG A 99 7.69 6.51 -12.46
N LYS A 100 7.28 7.58 -13.17
CA LYS A 100 8.06 8.80 -13.36
C LYS A 100 7.94 9.80 -12.21
N TYR A 101 7.12 9.51 -11.21
CA TYR A 101 6.97 10.37 -10.04
C TYR A 101 8.24 10.34 -9.18
N SER A 102 8.51 11.45 -8.50
CA SER A 102 9.57 11.49 -7.49
C SER A 102 9.28 10.54 -6.34
N THR A 103 10.29 10.19 -5.56
CA THR A 103 10.13 9.34 -4.36
C THR A 103 9.06 9.90 -3.43
N TYR A 104 9.11 11.22 -3.13
CA TYR A 104 8.08 11.87 -2.30
C TYR A 104 6.67 11.75 -2.87
N GLU A 105 6.51 11.86 -4.19
CA GLU A 105 5.21 11.71 -4.83
C GLU A 105 4.71 10.26 -4.77
N LYS A 106 5.59 9.25 -4.88
CA LYS A 106 5.23 7.84 -4.75
C LYS A 106 4.78 7.51 -3.33
N GLU A 107 5.48 8.04 -2.32
CA GLU A 107 5.08 7.92 -0.92
C GLU A 107 3.72 8.57 -0.66
N CYS A 108 3.51 9.80 -1.14
CA CYS A 108 2.22 10.47 -1.02
C CYS A 108 1.10 9.71 -1.74
N LEU A 109 1.41 9.11 -2.90
CA LEU A 109 0.48 8.26 -3.64
C LEU A 109 0.11 7.00 -2.86
N ALA A 110 1.07 6.40 -2.14
CA ALA A 110 0.82 5.24 -1.27
C ALA A 110 -0.13 5.60 -0.13
N VAL A 111 0.06 6.75 0.53
CA VAL A 111 -0.87 7.26 1.56
C VAL A 111 -2.26 7.43 0.99
N LEU A 112 -2.40 8.12 -0.14
CA LEU A 112 -3.69 8.33 -0.79
C LEU A 112 -4.37 7.01 -1.16
N PHE A 113 -3.61 6.10 -1.75
CA PHE A 113 -4.07 4.77 -2.14
C PHE A 113 -4.58 3.98 -0.92
N GLY A 114 -3.81 3.95 0.17
CA GLY A 114 -4.15 3.26 1.40
C GLY A 114 -5.43 3.81 2.04
N CYS A 115 -5.52 5.13 2.19
CA CYS A 115 -6.71 5.80 2.73
C CYS A 115 -7.96 5.47 1.91
N GLU A 116 -7.88 5.51 0.58
CA GLU A 116 -9.02 5.22 -0.29
C GLU A 116 -9.43 3.75 -0.27
N LYS A 117 -8.46 2.83 -0.24
CA LYS A 117 -8.74 1.39 -0.16
C LYS A 117 -9.36 0.99 1.17
N CYS A 118 -8.96 1.66 2.24
CA CYS A 118 -9.47 1.43 3.59
C CYS A 118 -10.58 2.43 4.01
N ARG A 119 -11.18 3.17 3.06
CA ARG A 119 -12.15 4.23 3.32
C ARG A 119 -13.27 3.80 4.27
N SER A 120 -13.86 2.63 4.05
CA SER A 120 -14.94 2.09 4.87
C SER A 120 -14.59 1.89 6.35
N TYR A 121 -13.30 1.81 6.67
CA TYR A 121 -12.82 1.69 8.05
C TYR A 121 -12.39 3.04 8.63
N LEU A 122 -11.90 3.96 7.80
CA LEU A 122 -11.10 5.12 8.23
C LEU A 122 -11.84 6.47 8.13
N GLU A 123 -12.86 6.62 7.27
CA GLU A 123 -13.46 7.92 6.94
C GLU A 123 -14.08 8.64 8.14
N HIS A 124 -14.55 7.92 9.13
CA HIS A 124 -15.23 8.48 10.31
C HIS A 124 -14.50 8.20 11.63
N LYS A 125 -13.25 7.75 11.55
CA LYS A 125 -12.42 7.43 12.70
C LYS A 125 -11.08 8.15 12.65
N ASP A 126 -10.60 8.57 13.80
CA ASP A 126 -9.21 8.97 13.95
C ASP A 126 -8.33 7.71 13.89
N PHE A 127 -7.19 7.76 13.21
CA PHE A 127 -6.27 6.63 13.09
C PHE A 127 -4.81 7.08 13.08
N LEU A 128 -3.91 6.14 13.32
CA LEU A 128 -2.46 6.36 13.16
C LEU A 128 -2.04 6.04 11.73
N LEU A 129 -1.26 6.94 11.14
CA LEU A 129 -0.67 6.75 9.82
C LEU A 129 0.84 6.56 9.97
N HIS A 130 1.30 5.35 9.63
CA HIS A 130 2.72 4.99 9.53
C HIS A 130 3.18 5.20 8.08
N CYS A 131 3.94 6.25 7.83
CA CYS A 131 4.48 6.58 6.51
C CYS A 131 5.76 7.42 6.64
N ASP A 132 6.41 7.74 5.52
CA ASP A 132 7.46 8.75 5.50
C ASP A 132 6.85 10.14 5.80
N ASN A 133 7.11 10.62 7.02
CA ASN A 133 6.63 11.92 7.49
C ASN A 133 7.13 13.07 6.62
N LEU A 134 8.34 12.98 6.06
CA LEU A 134 8.91 14.01 5.20
C LEU A 134 8.11 14.17 3.91
N ALA A 135 7.72 13.05 3.30
CA ALA A 135 6.89 13.05 2.09
C ALA A 135 5.53 13.71 2.34
N LEU A 136 4.88 13.38 3.44
CA LEU A 136 3.58 13.96 3.78
C LEU A 136 3.69 15.45 4.14
N CYS A 137 4.70 15.86 4.91
CA CYS A 137 4.98 17.27 5.19
C CYS A 137 5.26 18.06 3.89
N TRP A 138 5.97 17.44 2.95
CA TRP A 138 6.23 18.03 1.64
C TRP A 138 4.91 18.24 0.86
N LEU A 139 4.03 17.23 0.84
CA LEU A 139 2.71 17.32 0.18
C LEU A 139 1.86 18.45 0.80
N LEU A 140 1.77 18.53 2.11
CA LEU A 140 0.95 19.53 2.81
C LEU A 140 1.43 20.96 2.56
N ARG A 141 2.72 21.17 2.29
CA ARG A 141 3.25 22.48 1.87
C ARG A 141 2.77 22.91 0.47
N LYS A 142 2.26 21.98 -0.34
CA LYS A 142 1.74 22.21 -1.70
C LYS A 142 0.24 22.52 -1.75
N VAL A 143 -0.37 22.89 -0.63
CA VAL A 143 -1.83 23.20 -0.54
C VAL A 143 -2.30 24.25 -1.56
N LYS A 144 -1.42 25.16 -1.98
CA LYS A 144 -1.72 26.17 -3.00
C LYS A 144 -1.56 25.66 -4.44
N ASP A 145 -1.10 24.42 -4.64
CA ASP A 145 -0.94 23.83 -5.95
C ASP A 145 -2.31 23.43 -6.52
N VAL A 146 -2.68 24.01 -7.65
CA VAL A 146 -3.94 23.71 -8.36
C VAL A 146 -3.83 22.41 -9.16
N GLY A 147 -2.65 21.81 -9.23
CA GLY A 147 -2.33 20.64 -10.02
C GLY A 147 -2.73 19.30 -9.37
N ARG A 148 -1.95 18.28 -9.70
CA ARG A 148 -2.15 16.91 -9.20
C ARG A 148 -2.08 16.83 -7.67
N LEU A 149 -1.09 17.50 -7.07
CA LEU A 149 -0.84 17.44 -5.61
C LEU A 149 -1.98 18.09 -4.83
N GLY A 150 -2.50 19.22 -5.30
CA GLY A 150 -3.67 19.87 -4.70
C GLY A 150 -4.91 18.95 -4.71
N ARG A 151 -5.13 18.21 -5.81
CA ARG A 151 -6.22 17.22 -5.86
C ARG A 151 -6.01 16.06 -4.86
N TRP A 152 -4.77 15.62 -4.62
CA TRP A 152 -4.48 14.60 -3.62
C TRP A 152 -4.80 15.08 -2.21
N ILE A 153 -4.45 16.33 -1.89
CA ILE A 153 -4.77 16.93 -0.59
C ILE A 153 -6.29 16.97 -0.37
N LEU A 154 -7.06 17.38 -1.37
CA LEU A 154 -8.52 17.39 -1.29
C LEU A 154 -9.10 15.99 -1.08
N ARG A 155 -8.53 14.96 -1.71
CA ARG A 155 -8.95 13.57 -1.54
C ARG A 155 -8.59 12.99 -0.17
N LEU A 156 -7.54 13.51 0.48
CA LEU A 156 -7.15 13.15 1.84
C LEU A 156 -7.94 13.90 2.91
N ALA A 157 -8.57 15.02 2.58
CA ALA A 157 -9.28 15.89 3.54
C ALA A 157 -10.37 15.19 4.39
N PRO A 158 -11.11 14.14 3.89
CA PRO A 158 -12.07 13.42 4.71
C PRO A 158 -11.47 12.55 5.81
N PHE A 159 -10.16 12.29 5.76
CA PHE A 159 -9.49 11.36 6.67
C PHE A 159 -8.81 12.12 7.82
N LYS A 160 -9.04 11.65 9.04
CA LYS A 160 -8.46 12.22 10.27
C LYS A 160 -7.37 11.30 10.79
N PHE A 161 -6.10 11.65 10.60
CA PHE A 161 -4.98 10.83 11.02
C PHE A 161 -3.92 11.62 11.77
N LYS A 162 -3.23 10.93 12.67
CA LYS A 162 -1.99 11.39 13.28
C LYS A 162 -0.83 10.66 12.61
N VAL A 163 0.15 11.41 12.11
CA VAL A 163 1.32 10.82 11.47
C VAL A 163 2.31 10.38 12.54
N GLN A 164 2.70 9.12 12.48
CA GLN A 164 3.79 8.57 13.26
C GLN A 164 4.91 8.19 12.29
N HIS A 165 6.07 8.83 12.46
CA HIS A 165 7.25 8.48 11.67
C HIS A 165 7.76 7.13 12.11
N THR A 166 7.78 6.18 11.21
CA THR A 166 8.48 4.90 11.39
C THR A 166 9.72 4.94 10.51
N ARG A 167 10.91 4.85 11.13
CA ARG A 167 12.15 4.74 10.35
C ARG A 167 12.05 3.47 9.50
N GLY A 168 12.51 3.52 8.23
CA GLY A 168 12.41 2.39 7.30
C GLY A 168 12.91 1.06 7.89
N ARG A 169 13.93 1.06 8.77
CA ARG A 169 14.43 -0.13 9.49
C ARG A 169 13.43 -0.72 10.48
N ASP A 170 12.49 0.06 10.98
CA ASP A 170 11.49 -0.37 11.97
C ASP A 170 10.15 -0.69 11.32
N ASN A 171 10.00 -0.40 10.02
CA ASN A 171 8.81 -0.67 9.22
C ASN A 171 8.90 -2.06 8.56
N VAL A 172 9.30 -3.06 9.34
CA VAL A 172 9.55 -4.45 8.87
C VAL A 172 8.36 -5.02 8.09
N VAL A 173 7.15 -4.55 8.38
CA VAL A 173 5.93 -4.98 7.68
C VAL A 173 5.73 -4.23 6.37
N ALA A 174 6.16 -2.97 6.28
CA ALA A 174 6.07 -2.19 5.03
C ALA A 174 7.25 -2.49 4.10
N ASP A 175 8.46 -2.75 4.62
CA ASP A 175 9.62 -3.17 3.83
C ASP A 175 9.45 -4.60 3.26
N ALA A 176 8.59 -5.42 3.87
CA ALA A 176 8.17 -6.72 3.34
C ALA A 176 7.02 -6.60 2.32
N LEU A 177 6.52 -5.37 2.08
CA LEU A 177 5.46 -5.04 1.15
C LEU A 177 6.02 -4.53 -0.19
#